data_dbd4f93b7604d9061b0e56111d22d7de
#
_entry.id   dbd4f93b7604d9061b0e56111d22d7de
#
_cell.length_a   1.000
_cell.length_b   1.000
_cell.length_c   1.000
_cell.angle_alpha   90.00
_cell.angle_beta   90.00
_cell.angle_gamma   90.00
#
_symmetry.space_group_name_H-M   'P 1'
#
loop_
_entity.id
_entity.type
_entity.pdbx_description
1 polymer ?
#
loop_
_entity_poly.entity_id
_entity_poly.type
_entity_poly.pdbx_seq_one_letter_code
_entity_poly.pdbx_strand_id
1 'polypeptide(L)'
;MSSVKFLAFADLHHYPEVFYTFAPERLAAIRQRAIDEKVDFVISLGDFGGGKPLDLLAEYAAFPMKTYHVFGNHDTDNMTLTEAIKAFDMPGKGYYFFDCNGFRFIILDNNYVNIDGSILHFELGNYFPHPNTREILPAEQVDFLKETVGASPYPCILFSHSSIERECDQTPGRPFRSAIINRQEIIDVINQANSRSPGKVRMAINGHYHRDFLRILDQVVFLDLNSASMEWVNNPHDHFDRELTAKHTYAANTVIYNEPLCAVITLDHDGTLQIDGMKGSFYKNVTREMTDNPPCDRSGRPCTANIQSVKMKMFYR
;
A
#
# COMPACT_ATOMS: atom_id res chain seq x y z
N MET A 1 -0.35 8.95 -27.29
CA MET A 1 0.38 8.11 -26.33
C MET A 1 -0.58 7.07 -25.82
N SER A 2 -0.11 5.85 -25.58
CA SER A 2 -0.94 4.77 -25.03
C SER A 2 -1.22 5.00 -23.55
N SER A 3 -2.38 4.55 -23.07
CA SER A 3 -2.67 4.47 -21.62
C SER A 3 -1.65 3.55 -20.92
N VAL A 4 -1.53 3.68 -19.61
CA VAL A 4 -0.86 2.69 -18.77
C VAL A 4 -1.90 1.92 -17.98
N LYS A 5 -1.76 0.60 -17.92
CA LYS A 5 -2.64 -0.30 -17.18
C LYS A 5 -1.81 -1.18 -16.24
N PHE A 6 -2.07 -1.12 -14.96
CA PHE A 6 -1.31 -1.89 -13.97
C PHE A 6 -2.23 -2.51 -12.91
N LEU A 7 -1.76 -3.56 -12.27
CA LEU A 7 -2.43 -4.17 -11.14
C LEU A 7 -1.69 -3.81 -9.86
N ALA A 8 -2.44 -3.32 -8.87
CA ALA A 8 -1.93 -3.03 -7.53
C ALA A 8 -2.60 -3.93 -6.49
N PHE A 9 -1.82 -4.41 -5.53
CA PHE A 9 -2.28 -5.08 -4.32
C PHE A 9 -1.41 -4.66 -3.14
N ALA A 10 -1.91 -4.86 -1.92
CA ALA A 10 -1.26 -4.45 -0.68
C ALA A 10 -1.46 -5.51 0.40
N ASP A 11 -0.59 -5.54 1.39
CA ASP A 11 -0.82 -6.22 2.67
C ASP A 11 -1.21 -7.70 2.48
N LEU A 12 -0.37 -8.45 1.76
CA LEU A 12 -0.56 -9.88 1.53
C LEU A 12 -0.31 -10.69 2.80
N HIS A 13 0.60 -10.20 3.66
CA HIS A 13 0.95 -10.75 4.97
C HIS A 13 1.26 -12.25 4.95
N HIS A 14 2.20 -12.65 4.12
CA HIS A 14 2.75 -14.01 4.17
C HIS A 14 3.61 -14.19 5.41
N TYR A 15 2.97 -14.51 6.52
CA TYR A 15 3.59 -14.72 7.83
C TYR A 15 2.92 -15.91 8.52
N PRO A 16 3.16 -17.14 8.01
CA PRO A 16 2.37 -18.32 8.35
C PRO A 16 2.42 -18.72 9.84
N GLU A 17 3.43 -18.30 10.57
CA GLU A 17 3.53 -18.54 12.02
C GLU A 17 2.65 -17.62 12.86
N VAL A 18 2.26 -16.46 12.30
CA VAL A 18 1.52 -15.40 13.00
C VAL A 18 0.12 -15.24 12.46
N PHE A 19 -0.02 -15.29 11.14
CA PHE A 19 -1.27 -15.19 10.41
C PHE A 19 -1.44 -16.37 9.47
N TYR A 20 -2.68 -16.70 9.15
CA TYR A 20 -2.97 -17.64 8.07
C TYR A 20 -3.80 -16.93 7.01
N THR A 21 -3.16 -16.43 5.98
CA THR A 21 -3.78 -15.55 5.00
C THR A 21 -3.97 -16.19 3.62
N PHE A 22 -3.64 -17.46 3.44
CA PHE A 22 -3.65 -18.14 2.13
C PHE A 22 -2.82 -17.37 1.07
N ALA A 23 -1.68 -16.82 1.47
CA ALA A 23 -0.90 -15.93 0.62
C ALA A 23 -0.42 -16.55 -0.71
N PRO A 24 0.03 -17.83 -0.77
CA PRO A 24 0.39 -18.47 -2.04
C PRO A 24 -0.79 -18.51 -3.02
N GLU A 25 -1.95 -18.96 -2.57
CA GLU A 25 -3.16 -19.06 -3.41
C GLU A 25 -3.63 -17.68 -3.87
N ARG A 26 -3.51 -16.68 -3.00
CA ARG A 26 -3.84 -15.28 -3.33
C ARG A 26 -2.90 -14.73 -4.38
N LEU A 27 -1.61 -14.96 -4.23
CA LEU A 27 -0.61 -14.49 -5.19
C LEU A 27 -0.83 -15.13 -6.57
N ALA A 28 -1.15 -16.43 -6.60
CA ALA A 28 -1.49 -17.14 -7.83
C ALA A 28 -2.73 -16.54 -8.51
N ALA A 29 -3.77 -16.20 -7.77
CA ALA A 29 -4.98 -15.57 -8.31
C ALA A 29 -4.74 -14.13 -8.79
N ILE A 30 -3.92 -13.35 -8.06
CA ILE A 30 -3.46 -12.00 -8.47
C ILE A 30 -2.68 -12.10 -9.79
N ARG A 31 -1.76 -13.07 -9.91
CA ARG A 31 -1.03 -13.35 -11.14
C ARG A 31 -1.96 -13.63 -12.31
N GLN A 32 -2.95 -14.51 -12.11
CA GLN A 32 -3.89 -14.87 -13.16
C GLN A 32 -4.69 -13.65 -13.62
N ARG A 33 -5.20 -12.84 -12.67
CA ARG A 33 -5.91 -11.59 -13.00
C ARG A 33 -5.03 -10.62 -13.80
N ALA A 34 -3.76 -10.48 -13.44
CA ALA A 34 -2.82 -9.62 -14.15
C ALA A 34 -2.61 -10.08 -15.61
N ILE A 35 -2.57 -11.40 -15.83
CA ILE A 35 -2.46 -12.00 -17.18
C ILE A 35 -3.74 -11.74 -17.99
N ASP A 36 -4.90 -12.04 -17.42
CA ASP A 36 -6.21 -11.90 -18.09
C ASP A 36 -6.47 -10.44 -18.48
N GLU A 37 -6.11 -9.52 -17.58
CA GLU A 37 -6.25 -8.07 -17.79
C GLU A 37 -5.15 -7.47 -18.68
N LYS A 38 -4.10 -8.23 -19.02
CA LYS A 38 -2.97 -7.80 -19.86
C LYS A 38 -2.35 -6.50 -19.34
N VAL A 39 -2.03 -6.46 -18.07
CA VAL A 39 -1.45 -5.27 -17.45
C VAL A 39 0.00 -5.05 -17.88
N ASP A 40 0.45 -3.81 -17.94
CA ASP A 40 1.83 -3.46 -18.26
C ASP A 40 2.80 -3.88 -17.15
N PHE A 41 2.36 -3.80 -15.88
CA PHE A 41 3.13 -4.24 -14.72
C PHE A 41 2.22 -4.55 -13.52
N VAL A 42 2.80 -5.17 -12.48
CA VAL A 42 2.16 -5.40 -11.18
C VAL A 42 3.00 -4.72 -10.09
N ILE A 43 2.32 -4.14 -9.10
CA ILE A 43 2.99 -3.55 -7.93
C ILE A 43 2.38 -4.05 -6.64
N SER A 44 3.25 -4.47 -5.71
CA SER A 44 2.94 -4.70 -4.31
C SER A 44 3.20 -3.43 -3.51
N LEU A 45 2.22 -2.99 -2.73
CA LEU A 45 2.29 -1.76 -1.93
C LEU A 45 2.78 -2.01 -0.50
N GLY A 46 3.54 -3.07 -0.28
CA GLY A 46 4.16 -3.39 1.01
C GLY A 46 3.39 -4.43 1.82
N ASP A 47 3.98 -4.81 2.94
CA ASP A 47 3.53 -5.87 3.83
C ASP A 47 3.24 -7.17 3.05
N PHE A 48 4.21 -7.52 2.18
CA PHE A 48 4.17 -8.73 1.40
C PHE A 48 4.31 -9.95 2.30
N GLY A 49 5.24 -9.88 3.27
CA GLY A 49 5.41 -10.91 4.27
C GLY A 49 6.35 -10.51 5.40
N GLY A 50 5.98 -10.86 6.61
CA GLY A 50 6.81 -10.68 7.81
C GLY A 50 7.61 -11.93 8.09
N GLY A 51 8.78 -12.04 7.71
CA GLY A 51 9.60 -13.22 7.83
C GLY A 51 10.61 -13.25 6.69
N LYS A 52 10.93 -14.42 6.20
CA LYS A 52 11.74 -14.59 4.99
C LYS A 52 10.89 -15.26 3.90
N PRO A 53 9.97 -14.54 3.26
CA PRO A 53 9.02 -15.11 2.29
C PRO A 53 9.70 -15.38 0.94
N LEU A 54 10.90 -15.95 0.95
CA LEU A 54 11.78 -16.06 -0.23
C LEU A 54 11.17 -16.91 -1.34
N ASP A 55 10.43 -17.93 -1.00
CA ASP A 55 9.68 -18.78 -1.93
C ASP A 55 8.59 -17.97 -2.65
N LEU A 56 7.81 -17.23 -1.90
CA LEU A 56 6.72 -16.41 -2.44
C LEU A 56 7.26 -15.21 -3.25
N LEU A 57 8.40 -14.64 -2.85
CA LEU A 57 9.08 -13.60 -3.61
C LEU A 57 9.59 -14.12 -4.96
N ALA A 58 10.10 -15.36 -4.98
CA ALA A 58 10.51 -16.00 -6.23
C ALA A 58 9.31 -16.23 -7.17
N GLU A 59 8.14 -16.60 -6.63
CA GLU A 59 6.90 -16.69 -7.42
C GLU A 59 6.45 -15.33 -7.95
N TYR A 60 6.56 -14.28 -7.15
CA TYR A 60 6.22 -12.92 -7.56
C TYR A 60 7.16 -12.41 -8.68
N ALA A 61 8.45 -12.64 -8.53
CA ALA A 61 9.45 -12.28 -9.54
C ALA A 61 9.28 -13.07 -10.85
N ALA A 62 8.68 -14.26 -10.79
CA ALA A 62 8.38 -15.09 -11.97
C ALA A 62 7.10 -14.71 -12.73
N PHE A 63 6.45 -13.61 -12.39
CA PHE A 63 5.29 -13.12 -13.16
C PHE A 63 5.70 -12.78 -14.60
N PRO A 64 4.84 -13.02 -15.60
CA PRO A 64 5.22 -12.80 -17.00
C PRO A 64 5.31 -11.32 -17.41
N MET A 65 4.93 -10.41 -16.54
CA MET A 65 5.10 -8.97 -16.67
C MET A 65 6.06 -8.44 -15.61
N LYS A 66 6.50 -7.18 -15.73
CA LYS A 66 7.34 -6.55 -14.71
C LYS A 66 6.60 -6.47 -13.37
N THR A 67 7.31 -6.77 -12.32
CA THR A 67 6.85 -6.62 -10.94
C THR A 67 7.67 -5.54 -10.22
N TYR A 68 6.98 -4.78 -9.37
CA TYR A 68 7.58 -3.75 -8.54
C TYR A 68 7.11 -3.90 -7.11
N HIS A 69 7.87 -3.36 -6.17
CA HIS A 69 7.55 -3.48 -4.76
C HIS A 69 7.79 -2.15 -4.02
N VAL A 70 6.93 -1.87 -3.05
CA VAL A 70 7.09 -0.84 -2.03
C VAL A 70 7.34 -1.56 -0.72
N PHE A 71 8.31 -1.16 0.09
CA PHE A 71 8.46 -1.75 1.42
C PHE A 71 7.32 -1.33 2.34
N GLY A 72 6.71 -2.33 3.00
CA GLY A 72 5.85 -2.16 4.15
C GLY A 72 6.62 -2.31 5.47
N ASN A 73 6.01 -1.95 6.57
CA ASN A 73 6.67 -2.00 7.87
C ASN A 73 6.97 -3.43 8.34
N HIS A 74 6.25 -4.43 7.84
CA HIS A 74 6.49 -5.84 8.15
C HIS A 74 7.46 -6.55 7.20
N ASP A 75 7.84 -5.97 6.08
CA ASP A 75 8.72 -6.62 5.10
C ASP A 75 10.16 -6.82 5.64
N THR A 76 10.54 -6.02 6.65
CA THR A 76 11.88 -6.06 7.26
C THR A 76 11.89 -6.56 8.71
N ASP A 77 10.79 -7.13 9.21
CA ASP A 77 10.69 -7.60 10.62
C ASP A 77 11.76 -8.62 11.02
N ASN A 78 12.21 -9.45 10.08
CA ASN A 78 13.18 -10.51 10.31
C ASN A 78 14.42 -10.43 9.41
N MET A 79 14.68 -9.27 8.81
CA MET A 79 15.87 -9.05 7.96
C MET A 79 16.32 -7.58 8.06
N THR A 80 17.58 -7.37 7.72
CA THR A 80 18.12 -6.02 7.55
C THR A 80 17.63 -5.40 6.26
N LEU A 81 17.64 -4.07 6.15
CA LEU A 81 17.32 -3.35 4.91
C LEU A 81 18.14 -3.88 3.71
N THR A 82 19.43 -4.15 3.93
CA THR A 82 20.31 -4.69 2.87
C THR A 82 19.84 -6.07 2.38
N GLU A 83 19.46 -6.95 3.30
CA GLU A 83 18.89 -8.26 2.96
C GLU A 83 17.57 -8.13 2.23
N ALA A 84 16.69 -7.23 2.69
CA ALA A 84 15.38 -6.98 2.08
C ALA A 84 15.54 -6.42 0.64
N ILE A 85 16.37 -5.40 0.43
CA ILE A 85 16.65 -4.86 -0.90
C ILE A 85 17.07 -5.96 -1.87
N LYS A 86 17.95 -6.86 -1.41
CA LYS A 86 18.38 -8.00 -2.23
C LYS A 86 17.28 -9.02 -2.46
N ALA A 87 16.50 -9.35 -1.42
CA ALA A 87 15.44 -10.35 -1.51
C ALA A 87 14.31 -9.93 -2.46
N PHE A 88 13.96 -8.65 -2.42
CA PHE A 88 12.90 -8.07 -3.27
C PHE A 88 13.41 -7.55 -4.62
N ASP A 89 14.69 -7.77 -4.94
CA ASP A 89 15.35 -7.28 -6.17
C ASP A 89 15.09 -5.79 -6.43
N MET A 90 15.13 -4.99 -5.35
CA MET A 90 14.84 -3.57 -5.44
C MET A 90 16.08 -2.77 -5.87
N PRO A 91 15.92 -1.77 -6.74
CA PRO A 91 17.05 -0.94 -7.12
C PRO A 91 17.47 -0.01 -5.96
N GLY A 92 18.75 0.02 -5.66
CA GLY A 92 19.37 1.02 -4.81
C GLY A 92 19.03 0.93 -3.33
N LYS A 93 18.24 1.85 -2.82
CA LYS A 93 18.03 2.09 -1.38
C LYS A 93 16.60 1.81 -0.89
N GLY A 94 15.80 1.04 -1.63
CA GLY A 94 14.39 0.80 -1.28
C GLY A 94 13.42 1.86 -1.81
N TYR A 95 13.93 3.00 -2.30
CA TYR A 95 13.16 4.01 -3.00
C TYR A 95 13.76 4.28 -4.39
N TYR A 96 12.91 4.45 -5.39
CA TYR A 96 13.32 4.54 -6.80
C TYR A 96 12.18 5.06 -7.67
N PHE A 97 12.44 5.22 -8.96
CA PHE A 97 11.39 5.46 -9.94
C PHE A 97 11.60 4.61 -11.19
N PHE A 98 10.53 4.47 -11.94
CA PHE A 98 10.54 3.90 -13.29
C PHE A 98 9.54 4.60 -14.18
N ASP A 99 9.74 4.52 -15.48
CA ASP A 99 8.82 5.09 -16.47
C ASP A 99 8.11 3.97 -17.25
N CYS A 100 6.81 4.11 -17.43
CA CYS A 100 5.99 3.19 -18.23
C CYS A 100 4.92 3.98 -19.00
N ASN A 101 4.84 3.74 -20.31
CA ASN A 101 3.83 4.32 -21.20
C ASN A 101 3.62 5.83 -21.06
N GLY A 102 4.71 6.59 -20.79
CA GLY A 102 4.67 8.05 -20.66
C GLY A 102 4.13 8.55 -19.31
N PHE A 103 4.21 7.71 -18.29
CA PHE A 103 4.01 8.06 -16.88
C PHE A 103 5.27 7.72 -16.09
N ARG A 104 5.56 8.50 -15.06
CA ARG A 104 6.62 8.21 -14.08
C ARG A 104 5.99 7.72 -12.78
N PHE A 105 6.45 6.58 -12.32
CA PHE A 105 6.06 5.95 -11.07
C PHE A 105 7.19 6.09 -10.07
N ILE A 106 6.90 6.68 -8.91
CA ILE A 106 7.89 7.02 -7.89
C ILE A 106 7.54 6.23 -6.64
N ILE A 107 8.45 5.39 -6.20
CA ILE A 107 8.35 4.58 -5.00
C ILE A 107 9.07 5.29 -3.86
N LEU A 108 8.38 5.47 -2.74
CA LEU A 108 8.90 6.05 -1.52
C LEU A 108 8.90 4.97 -0.43
N ASP A 109 9.98 4.92 0.33
CA ASP A 109 10.10 4.07 1.50
C ASP A 109 9.95 4.93 2.76
N ASN A 110 8.80 4.84 3.41
CA ASN A 110 8.47 5.58 4.61
C ASN A 110 8.75 4.80 5.91
N ASN A 111 9.33 3.60 5.81
CA ASN A 111 9.54 2.72 6.96
C ASN A 111 10.78 3.12 7.77
N TYR A 112 10.78 4.35 8.23
CA TYR A 112 11.79 4.91 9.11
C TYR A 112 11.14 5.46 10.38
N VAL A 113 11.90 5.44 11.45
CA VAL A 113 11.49 5.90 12.76
C VAL A 113 12.54 6.84 13.35
N ASN A 114 12.07 7.85 14.08
CA ASN A 114 12.96 8.69 14.87
C ASN A 114 13.05 8.12 16.29
N ILE A 115 14.21 7.58 16.63
CA ILE A 115 14.53 7.11 17.98
C ILE A 115 15.64 8.00 18.54
N ASP A 116 15.33 8.77 19.56
CA ASP A 116 16.27 9.66 20.25
C ASP A 116 17.07 10.61 19.31
N GLY A 117 16.40 11.10 18.27
CA GLY A 117 16.97 12.00 17.29
C GLY A 117 17.66 11.32 16.10
N SER A 118 17.77 9.99 16.09
CA SER A 118 18.31 9.21 14.99
C SER A 118 17.19 8.67 14.10
N ILE A 119 17.27 8.92 12.80
CA ILE A 119 16.35 8.37 11.81
C ILE A 119 16.88 7.00 11.40
N LEU A 120 16.18 5.94 11.76
CA LEU A 120 16.54 4.56 11.54
C LEU A 120 15.50 3.88 10.67
N HIS A 121 15.90 3.04 9.72
CA HIS A 121 14.98 2.20 8.97
C HIS A 121 14.38 1.12 9.88
N PHE A 122 13.14 0.72 9.61
CA PHE A 122 12.55 -0.45 10.24
C PHE A 122 13.30 -1.69 9.76
N GLU A 123 13.94 -2.39 10.69
CA GLU A 123 14.61 -3.65 10.40
C GLU A 123 14.73 -4.49 11.68
N LEU A 124 14.66 -5.81 11.53
CA LEU A 124 14.78 -6.76 12.65
C LEU A 124 13.82 -6.44 13.81
N GLY A 125 12.64 -5.89 13.48
CA GLY A 125 11.63 -5.54 14.49
C GLY A 125 12.03 -4.40 15.44
N ASN A 126 12.99 -3.56 15.08
CA ASN A 126 13.55 -2.50 15.95
C ASN A 126 12.53 -1.46 16.39
N TYR A 127 11.41 -1.33 15.70
CA TYR A 127 10.34 -0.37 16.04
C TYR A 127 9.33 -0.93 17.05
N PHE A 128 9.22 -2.24 17.25
CA PHE A 128 8.28 -2.86 18.18
C PHE A 128 8.41 -2.35 19.63
N PRO A 129 9.62 -2.10 20.18
CA PRO A 129 9.76 -1.52 21.51
C PRO A 129 9.26 -0.06 21.62
N HIS A 130 8.96 0.59 20.49
CA HIS A 130 8.61 2.00 20.42
C HIS A 130 7.18 2.23 19.88
N PRO A 131 6.12 1.78 20.57
CA PRO A 131 4.74 1.72 20.03
C PRO A 131 4.11 3.08 19.74
N ASN A 132 4.75 4.18 20.15
CA ASN A 132 4.29 5.55 19.88
C ASN A 132 5.07 6.23 18.74
N THR A 133 6.02 5.53 18.14
CA THR A 133 6.75 6.04 16.97
C THR A 133 5.88 5.96 15.73
N ARG A 134 6.18 6.83 14.77
CA ARG A 134 5.46 6.92 13.51
C ARG A 134 6.46 6.86 12.38
N GLU A 135 5.99 6.42 11.25
CA GLU A 135 6.73 6.44 10.01
C GLU A 135 7.13 7.87 9.64
N ILE A 136 8.32 8.01 9.13
CA ILE A 136 8.86 9.27 8.63
C ILE A 136 9.50 9.05 7.26
N LEU A 137 9.33 10.01 6.35
CA LEU A 137 10.11 10.02 5.12
C LEU A 137 11.42 10.79 5.37
N PRO A 138 12.61 10.16 5.29
CA PRO A 138 13.88 10.85 5.46
C PRO A 138 14.04 12.03 4.52
N ALA A 139 14.76 13.08 4.96
CA ALA A 139 14.96 14.28 4.17
C ALA A 139 15.58 13.98 2.79
N GLU A 140 16.49 13.01 2.70
CA GLU A 140 17.07 12.58 1.43
C GLU A 140 16.02 12.04 0.43
N GLN A 141 14.94 11.43 0.91
CA GLN A 141 13.84 10.97 0.06
C GLN A 141 12.89 12.12 -0.33
N VAL A 142 12.72 13.11 0.54
CA VAL A 142 11.99 14.34 0.18
C VAL A 142 12.71 15.07 -0.95
N ASP A 143 14.04 15.19 -0.87
CA ASP A 143 14.86 15.77 -1.93
C ASP A 143 14.82 14.93 -3.22
N PHE A 144 14.95 13.61 -3.11
CA PHE A 144 14.78 12.67 -4.23
C PHE A 144 13.42 12.84 -4.91
N LEU A 145 12.33 12.93 -4.14
CA LEU A 145 10.98 13.15 -4.69
C LEU A 145 10.91 14.47 -5.47
N LYS A 146 11.42 15.56 -4.88
CA LYS A 146 11.44 16.88 -5.48
C LYS A 146 12.21 16.92 -6.80
N GLU A 147 13.41 16.33 -6.81
CA GLU A 147 14.25 16.23 -8.01
C GLU A 147 13.59 15.35 -9.07
N THR A 148 13.09 14.17 -8.68
CA THR A 148 12.49 13.19 -9.59
C THR A 148 11.22 13.71 -10.24
N VAL A 149 10.36 14.38 -9.49
CA VAL A 149 9.16 15.04 -10.01
C VAL A 149 9.56 16.21 -10.91
N GLY A 150 10.51 17.04 -10.47
CA GLY A 150 10.98 18.21 -11.23
C GLY A 150 11.60 17.84 -12.57
N ALA A 151 12.40 16.82 -12.63
CA ALA A 151 13.07 16.33 -13.83
C ALA A 151 12.21 15.45 -14.74
N SER A 152 11.04 14.99 -14.29
CA SER A 152 10.19 14.12 -15.08
C SER A 152 9.62 14.83 -16.31
N PRO A 153 9.72 14.25 -17.52
CA PRO A 153 8.97 14.75 -18.69
C PRO A 153 7.50 14.29 -18.68
N TYR A 154 7.12 13.40 -17.72
CA TYR A 154 5.83 12.75 -17.66
C TYR A 154 5.04 13.14 -16.42
N PRO A 155 3.70 12.95 -16.42
CA PRO A 155 2.93 12.92 -15.18
C PRO A 155 3.47 11.87 -14.22
N CYS A 156 3.42 12.17 -12.92
CA CYS A 156 3.96 11.32 -11.86
C CYS A 156 2.83 10.69 -11.04
N ILE A 157 3.05 9.43 -10.66
CA ILE A 157 2.24 8.67 -9.70
C ILE A 157 3.17 8.27 -8.55
N LEU A 158 2.72 8.48 -7.31
CA LEU A 158 3.49 8.16 -6.12
C LEU A 158 2.97 6.86 -5.51
N PHE A 159 3.89 6.04 -5.02
CA PHE A 159 3.60 4.87 -4.22
C PHE A 159 4.34 4.95 -2.88
N SER A 160 3.64 4.67 -1.80
CA SER A 160 4.20 4.52 -0.46
C SER A 160 3.40 3.45 0.28
N HIS A 161 3.94 2.87 1.34
CA HIS A 161 3.14 1.93 2.14
C HIS A 161 2.12 2.67 3.00
N SER A 162 2.56 3.63 3.82
CA SER A 162 1.66 4.46 4.61
C SER A 162 1.20 5.69 3.85
N SER A 163 0.03 6.22 4.21
CA SER A 163 -0.60 7.35 3.52
C SER A 163 0.16 8.67 3.69
N ILE A 164 0.26 9.40 2.60
CA ILE A 164 0.70 10.79 2.56
C ILE A 164 -0.46 11.78 2.53
N GLU A 165 -1.70 11.31 2.60
CA GLU A 165 -2.88 12.15 2.61
C GLU A 165 -2.97 12.94 3.92
N ARG A 166 -3.12 14.26 3.83
CA ARG A 166 -3.11 15.16 5.00
C ARG A 166 -4.37 15.10 5.86
N GLU A 167 -5.51 14.74 5.28
CA GLU A 167 -6.80 14.85 5.98
C GLU A 167 -7.13 13.64 6.87
N CYS A 168 -6.30 12.63 6.87
CA CYS A 168 -6.39 11.51 7.82
C CYS A 168 -6.33 11.94 9.29
N ASP A 169 -5.81 13.12 9.57
CA ASP A 169 -5.46 13.60 10.91
C ASP A 169 -6.56 14.39 11.62
N GLN A 170 -7.72 14.58 11.02
CA GLN A 170 -8.72 15.51 11.55
C GLN A 170 -9.57 14.96 12.70
N THR A 171 -9.16 13.90 13.36
CA THR A 171 -9.87 13.41 14.55
C THR A 171 -9.43 14.18 15.78
N PRO A 172 -10.28 15.07 16.37
CA PRO A 172 -9.93 15.79 17.59
C PRO A 172 -9.54 14.82 18.71
N GLY A 173 -8.37 15.05 19.31
CA GLY A 173 -7.93 14.37 20.52
C GLY A 173 -7.25 13.02 20.34
N ARG A 174 -7.05 12.52 19.10
CA ARG A 174 -6.21 11.34 18.85
C ARG A 174 -5.37 11.56 17.60
N PRO A 175 -4.03 11.66 17.74
CA PRO A 175 -3.17 11.67 16.59
C PRO A 175 -3.40 10.37 15.80
N PHE A 176 -3.57 10.50 14.49
CA PHE A 176 -3.68 9.35 13.60
C PHE A 176 -2.30 8.67 13.55
N ARG A 177 -2.22 7.47 14.11
CA ARG A 177 -0.93 6.82 14.38
C ARG A 177 -0.25 6.25 13.13
N SER A 178 -0.95 6.18 12.03
CA SER A 178 -0.50 5.45 10.84
C SER A 178 -0.18 6.32 9.63
N ALA A 179 -0.14 7.65 9.75
CA ALA A 179 0.28 8.53 8.67
C ALA A 179 1.75 8.93 8.85
N ILE A 180 2.45 9.14 7.72
CA ILE A 180 3.82 9.65 7.71
C ILE A 180 3.86 10.99 8.47
N ILE A 181 4.73 11.10 9.47
CA ILE A 181 4.75 12.24 10.40
C ILE A 181 5.05 13.58 9.68
N ASN A 182 5.93 13.56 8.69
CA ASN A 182 6.30 14.73 7.90
C ASN A 182 5.62 14.77 6.51
N ARG A 183 4.44 14.17 6.38
CA ARG A 183 3.69 14.14 5.11
C ARG A 183 3.41 15.53 4.52
N GLN A 184 3.36 16.60 5.36
CA GLN A 184 3.16 17.95 4.84
C GLN A 184 4.29 18.36 3.90
N GLU A 185 5.52 17.95 4.17
CA GLU A 185 6.66 18.22 3.27
C GLU A 185 6.45 17.54 1.90
N ILE A 186 5.90 16.33 1.88
CA ILE A 186 5.56 15.61 0.63
C ILE A 186 4.43 16.35 -0.12
N ILE A 187 3.38 16.74 0.61
CA ILE A 187 2.26 17.52 0.04
C ILE A 187 2.74 18.85 -0.54
N ASP A 188 3.68 19.52 0.13
CA ASP A 188 4.24 20.78 -0.37
C ASP A 188 5.02 20.58 -1.66
N VAL A 189 5.76 19.47 -1.80
CA VAL A 189 6.43 19.11 -3.07
C VAL A 189 5.39 18.88 -4.17
N ILE A 190 4.32 18.15 -3.89
CA ILE A 190 3.23 17.88 -4.84
C ILE A 190 2.57 19.19 -5.28
N ASN A 191 2.19 20.03 -4.33
CA ASN A 191 1.51 21.30 -4.60
C ASN A 191 2.40 22.27 -5.40
N GLN A 192 3.69 22.35 -5.04
CA GLN A 192 4.65 23.17 -5.79
C GLN A 192 4.83 22.66 -7.23
N ALA A 193 4.87 21.35 -7.43
CA ALA A 193 4.97 20.77 -8.77
C ALA A 193 3.71 21.06 -9.60
N ASN A 194 2.54 20.84 -9.02
CA ASN A 194 1.26 21.05 -9.70
C ASN A 194 0.94 22.53 -9.95
N SER A 195 1.42 23.46 -9.11
CA SER A 195 1.29 24.90 -9.37
C SER A 195 2.10 25.37 -10.59
N ARG A 196 3.23 24.71 -10.89
CA ARG A 196 4.07 25.00 -12.06
C ARG A 196 3.60 24.28 -13.32
N SER A 197 3.07 23.08 -13.16
CA SER A 197 2.60 22.23 -14.25
C SER A 197 1.38 21.42 -13.77
N PRO A 198 0.15 21.92 -14.04
CA PRO A 198 -1.06 21.26 -13.60
C PRO A 198 -1.11 19.79 -14.02
N GLY A 199 -1.42 18.89 -13.06
CA GLY A 199 -1.42 17.46 -13.28
C GLY A 199 -0.02 16.84 -13.40
N LYS A 200 1.01 17.49 -12.88
CA LYS A 200 2.37 16.94 -12.80
C LYS A 200 2.41 15.73 -11.88
N VAL A 201 1.81 15.81 -10.70
CA VAL A 201 1.53 14.69 -9.83
C VAL A 201 0.02 14.45 -9.87
N ARG A 202 -0.40 13.26 -10.31
CA ARG A 202 -1.81 12.94 -10.53
C ARG A 202 -2.41 12.08 -9.45
N MET A 203 -1.60 11.19 -8.86
CA MET A 203 -2.11 10.18 -7.95
C MET A 203 -1.04 9.77 -6.92
N ALA A 204 -1.50 9.44 -5.72
CA ALA A 204 -0.74 8.77 -4.68
C ALA A 204 -1.53 7.55 -4.22
N ILE A 205 -0.88 6.39 -4.12
CA ILE A 205 -1.50 5.12 -3.78
C ILE A 205 -0.70 4.48 -2.64
N ASN A 206 -1.41 3.97 -1.64
CA ASN A 206 -0.81 3.28 -0.49
C ASN A 206 -1.64 2.08 -0.04
N GLY A 207 -1.05 1.24 0.81
CA GLY A 207 -1.66 0.14 1.56
C GLY A 207 -1.81 0.44 3.04
N HIS A 208 -1.33 -0.46 3.90
CA HIS A 208 -1.13 -0.33 5.35
C HIS A 208 -2.41 -0.30 6.20
N TYR A 209 -3.43 0.41 5.77
CA TYR A 209 -4.65 0.59 6.59
C TYR A 209 -5.64 -0.55 6.50
N HIS A 210 -5.49 -1.46 5.54
CA HIS A 210 -6.48 -2.48 5.24
C HIS A 210 -7.87 -1.86 5.03
N ARG A 211 -7.92 -0.72 4.34
CA ARG A 211 -9.15 0.05 4.05
C ARG A 211 -9.17 0.49 2.61
N ASP A 212 -10.36 0.49 2.04
CA ASP A 212 -10.61 1.02 0.70
C ASP A 212 -11.11 2.46 0.80
N PHE A 213 -10.29 3.40 0.35
CA PHE A 213 -10.65 4.80 0.43
C PHE A 213 -10.06 5.62 -0.70
N LEU A 214 -10.88 6.39 -1.39
CA LEU A 214 -10.45 7.30 -2.45
C LEU A 214 -10.86 8.72 -2.14
N ARG A 215 -9.93 9.65 -2.26
CA ARG A 215 -10.17 11.09 -2.12
C ARG A 215 -9.50 11.86 -3.24
N ILE A 216 -10.05 13.02 -3.55
CA ILE A 216 -9.47 13.99 -4.48
C ILE A 216 -9.21 15.27 -3.70
N LEU A 217 -7.96 15.63 -3.56
CA LEU A 217 -7.53 16.86 -2.89
C LEU A 217 -6.59 17.61 -3.82
N ASP A 218 -6.86 18.90 -4.05
CA ASP A 218 -6.05 19.77 -4.91
C ASP A 218 -5.74 19.14 -6.30
N GLN A 219 -6.74 18.46 -6.88
CA GLN A 219 -6.68 17.72 -8.16
C GLN A 219 -5.73 16.50 -8.16
N VAL A 220 -5.32 16.01 -7.01
CA VAL A 220 -4.57 14.76 -6.84
C VAL A 220 -5.50 13.70 -6.28
N VAL A 221 -5.46 12.51 -6.86
CA VAL A 221 -6.18 11.34 -6.35
C VAL A 221 -5.35 10.65 -5.29
N PHE A 222 -5.88 10.49 -4.09
CA PHE A 222 -5.30 9.68 -3.02
C PHE A 222 -6.13 8.40 -2.89
N LEU A 223 -5.47 7.25 -3.02
CA LEU A 223 -6.09 5.94 -2.94
C LEU A 223 -5.41 5.12 -1.85
N ASP A 224 -6.14 4.85 -0.78
CA ASP A 224 -5.78 3.78 0.15
C ASP A 224 -6.34 2.48 -0.41
N LEU A 225 -5.48 1.53 -0.69
CA LEU A 225 -5.87 0.23 -1.22
C LEU A 225 -6.07 -0.75 -0.07
N ASN A 226 -7.22 -1.43 -0.08
CA ASN A 226 -7.51 -2.45 0.92
C ASN A 226 -6.53 -3.61 0.82
N SER A 227 -6.29 -4.30 1.94
CA SER A 227 -5.45 -5.50 2.03
C SER A 227 -5.91 -6.59 1.07
N ALA A 228 -4.97 -7.28 0.47
CA ALA A 228 -5.23 -8.47 -0.35
C ALA A 228 -5.73 -9.67 0.48
N SER A 229 -5.61 -9.62 1.80
CA SER A 229 -5.77 -10.82 2.63
C SER A 229 -6.76 -10.73 3.77
N MET A 230 -6.76 -9.63 4.53
CA MET A 230 -7.48 -9.57 5.80
C MET A 230 -7.80 -8.14 6.25
N GLU A 231 -8.69 -8.04 7.23
CA GLU A 231 -8.96 -6.84 8.01
C GLU A 231 -8.60 -7.07 9.48
N TRP A 232 -8.03 -6.05 10.13
CA TRP A 232 -7.84 -6.05 11.57
C TRP A 232 -9.15 -5.79 12.30
N VAL A 233 -9.39 -6.51 13.42
CA VAL A 233 -10.56 -6.32 14.29
C VAL A 233 -10.12 -5.89 15.68
N ASN A 234 -10.92 -5.02 16.30
CA ASN A 234 -10.55 -4.42 17.59
C ASN A 234 -10.61 -5.40 18.75
N ASN A 235 -11.56 -6.35 18.71
CA ASN A 235 -11.76 -7.34 19.74
C ASN A 235 -11.40 -8.73 19.21
N PRO A 236 -10.69 -9.55 19.99
CA PRO A 236 -10.43 -10.92 19.60
C PRO A 236 -11.74 -11.69 19.37
N HIS A 237 -11.80 -12.42 18.26
CA HIS A 237 -12.94 -13.25 17.90
C HIS A 237 -12.52 -14.69 17.67
N ASP A 238 -13.35 -15.63 18.09
CA ASP A 238 -13.14 -17.05 17.83
C ASP A 238 -14.21 -17.65 16.90
N HIS A 239 -15.02 -16.79 16.29
CA HIS A 239 -16.17 -17.25 15.53
C HIS A 239 -15.87 -17.80 14.16
N PHE A 240 -14.74 -17.47 13.57
CA PHE A 240 -14.52 -17.92 12.21
C PHE A 240 -13.74 -19.23 12.14
N ASP A 241 -12.80 -19.48 13.03
CA ASP A 241 -12.08 -20.75 13.08
C ASP A 241 -11.28 -20.92 14.37
N ARG A 242 -11.80 -21.75 15.27
CA ARG A 242 -11.11 -22.04 16.54
C ARG A 242 -9.78 -22.79 16.35
N GLU A 243 -9.68 -23.59 15.30
CA GLU A 243 -8.44 -24.31 15.01
C GLU A 243 -7.35 -23.35 14.52
N LEU A 244 -7.70 -22.40 13.65
CA LEU A 244 -6.80 -21.34 13.21
C LEU A 244 -6.40 -20.42 14.37
N THR A 245 -7.34 -19.99 15.20
CA THR A 245 -7.05 -19.12 16.36
C THR A 245 -6.17 -19.81 17.41
N ALA A 246 -6.22 -21.13 17.51
CA ALA A 246 -5.35 -21.89 18.39
C ALA A 246 -3.92 -22.04 17.85
N LYS A 247 -3.72 -21.98 16.54
CA LYS A 247 -2.42 -22.16 15.88
C LYS A 247 -1.66 -20.86 15.60
N HIS A 248 -2.36 -19.77 15.38
CA HIS A 248 -1.77 -18.51 14.92
C HIS A 248 -2.05 -17.38 15.89
N THR A 249 -0.99 -16.73 16.35
CA THR A 249 -1.02 -15.75 17.46
C THR A 249 -2.05 -14.62 17.28
N TYR A 250 -2.18 -14.11 16.05
CA TYR A 250 -3.06 -12.97 15.75
C TYR A 250 -4.32 -13.34 14.97
N ALA A 251 -4.58 -14.62 14.73
CA ALA A 251 -5.79 -15.02 13.99
C ALA A 251 -7.10 -14.53 14.63
N ALA A 252 -7.15 -14.46 15.96
CA ALA A 252 -8.31 -13.92 16.67
C ALA A 252 -8.53 -12.42 16.46
N ASN A 253 -7.51 -11.67 16.03
CA ASN A 253 -7.57 -10.23 15.82
C ASN A 253 -7.72 -9.86 14.34
N THR A 254 -7.93 -10.85 13.47
CA THR A 254 -8.04 -10.63 12.02
C THR A 254 -9.27 -11.32 11.46
N VAL A 255 -9.82 -10.76 10.40
CA VAL A 255 -10.84 -11.43 9.57
C VAL A 255 -10.31 -11.55 8.15
N ILE A 256 -10.15 -12.79 7.72
CA ILE A 256 -9.60 -13.11 6.40
C ILE A 256 -10.66 -12.87 5.33
N TYR A 257 -10.26 -12.41 4.15
CA TYR A 257 -11.13 -12.33 2.99
C TYR A 257 -11.16 -13.67 2.23
N ASN A 258 -12.26 -13.96 1.55
CA ASN A 258 -12.32 -15.10 0.64
C ASN A 258 -11.49 -14.84 -0.62
N GLU A 259 -11.60 -13.63 -1.18
CA GLU A 259 -10.97 -13.23 -2.43
C GLU A 259 -9.66 -12.47 -2.17
N PRO A 260 -8.66 -12.58 -3.05
CA PRO A 260 -7.42 -11.80 -2.98
C PRO A 260 -7.68 -10.38 -3.51
N LEU A 261 -8.00 -9.43 -2.64
CA LEU A 261 -8.36 -8.10 -3.09
C LEU A 261 -7.18 -7.43 -3.80
N CYS A 262 -7.45 -6.94 -5.00
CA CYS A 262 -6.53 -6.17 -5.81
C CYS A 262 -7.30 -5.25 -6.74
N ALA A 263 -6.64 -4.26 -7.34
CA ALA A 263 -7.24 -3.35 -8.29
C ALA A 263 -6.44 -3.31 -9.60
N VAL A 264 -7.15 -3.29 -10.72
CA VAL A 264 -6.57 -2.92 -12.02
C VAL A 264 -6.82 -1.43 -12.24
N ILE A 265 -5.76 -0.69 -12.46
CA ILE A 265 -5.79 0.76 -12.60
C ILE A 265 -5.34 1.13 -14.00
N THR A 266 -6.15 1.91 -14.70
CA THR A 266 -5.82 2.45 -16.02
C THR A 266 -5.78 3.98 -15.96
N LEU A 267 -4.69 4.54 -16.45
CA LEU A 267 -4.48 5.98 -16.54
C LEU A 267 -4.29 6.39 -18.01
N ASP A 268 -5.09 7.32 -18.46
CA ASP A 268 -4.94 7.94 -19.76
C ASP A 268 -4.28 9.31 -19.68
N HIS A 269 -3.58 9.69 -20.73
CA HIS A 269 -2.93 11.01 -20.81
C HIS A 269 -3.93 12.17 -20.78
N ASP A 270 -5.17 11.92 -21.21
CA ASP A 270 -6.25 12.91 -21.20
C ASP A 270 -6.87 13.17 -19.81
N GLY A 271 -6.34 12.54 -18.76
CA GLY A 271 -6.80 12.63 -17.39
C GLY A 271 -7.87 11.61 -17.00
N THR A 272 -8.23 10.68 -17.87
CA THR A 272 -9.15 9.59 -17.50
C THR A 272 -8.43 8.62 -16.56
N LEU A 273 -9.07 8.34 -15.42
CA LEU A 273 -8.68 7.32 -14.46
C LEU A 273 -9.81 6.28 -14.41
N GLN A 274 -9.44 5.01 -14.51
CA GLN A 274 -10.33 3.89 -14.23
C GLN A 274 -9.67 2.98 -13.19
N ILE A 275 -10.37 2.70 -12.11
CA ILE A 275 -10.02 1.71 -11.10
C ILE A 275 -11.05 0.59 -11.22
N ASP A 276 -10.61 -0.62 -11.45
CA ASP A 276 -11.43 -1.83 -11.44
C ASP A 276 -11.04 -2.65 -10.21
N GLY A 277 -11.74 -2.36 -9.12
CA GLY A 277 -11.52 -2.96 -7.81
C GLY A 277 -12.26 -4.31 -7.68
N MET A 278 -11.68 -5.20 -6.89
CA MET A 278 -12.30 -6.49 -6.59
C MET A 278 -13.35 -6.35 -5.49
N LYS A 279 -14.50 -7.01 -5.70
CA LYS A 279 -15.49 -7.25 -4.66
C LYS A 279 -15.20 -8.59 -4.01
N GLY A 280 -15.13 -8.60 -2.69
CA GLY A 280 -14.89 -9.78 -1.92
C GLY A 280 -15.91 -9.97 -0.79
N SER A 281 -15.64 -10.96 0.03
CA SER A 281 -16.43 -11.32 1.19
C SER A 281 -15.53 -11.79 2.33
N PHE A 282 -16.04 -11.78 3.55
CA PHE A 282 -15.31 -12.31 4.69
C PHE A 282 -15.35 -13.85 4.73
N TYR A 283 -14.23 -14.44 5.11
CA TYR A 283 -14.08 -15.88 5.24
C TYR A 283 -15.12 -16.48 6.21
N LYS A 284 -15.62 -17.67 5.88
CA LYS A 284 -16.67 -18.37 6.64
C LYS A 284 -17.92 -17.53 6.93
N ASN A 285 -18.26 -16.62 6.02
CA ASN A 285 -19.45 -15.76 6.15
C ASN A 285 -19.49 -14.92 7.43
N VAL A 286 -18.34 -14.56 7.97
CA VAL A 286 -18.25 -13.59 9.06
C VAL A 286 -18.88 -12.28 8.57
N THR A 287 -19.81 -11.72 9.36
CA THR A 287 -20.40 -10.43 9.07
C THR A 287 -19.70 -9.31 9.83
N ARG A 288 -19.88 -8.09 9.39
CA ARG A 288 -19.33 -6.92 10.07
C ARG A 288 -19.81 -6.82 11.52
N GLU A 289 -21.07 -7.11 11.74
CA GLU A 289 -21.69 -7.07 13.07
C GLU A 289 -21.06 -8.09 14.03
N MET A 290 -20.61 -9.22 13.50
CA MET A 290 -19.86 -10.22 14.28
C MET A 290 -18.46 -9.74 14.66
N THR A 291 -17.88 -8.80 13.93
CA THR A 291 -16.54 -8.28 14.20
C THR A 291 -16.53 -7.05 15.11
N ASP A 292 -17.69 -6.54 15.49
CA ASP A 292 -17.86 -5.26 16.21
C ASP A 292 -17.12 -4.07 15.56
N ASN A 293 -16.77 -4.20 14.28
CA ASN A 293 -16.09 -3.14 13.55
C ASN A 293 -17.09 -2.10 13.07
N PRO A 294 -16.77 -0.81 13.21
CA PRO A 294 -17.62 0.24 12.68
C PRO A 294 -17.65 0.17 11.13
N PRO A 295 -18.71 0.70 10.47
CA PRO A 295 -18.81 0.72 9.01
C PRO A 295 -17.67 1.51 8.33
N CYS A 296 -17.12 2.48 9.04
CA CYS A 296 -15.93 3.23 8.63
C CYS A 296 -15.02 3.41 9.83
N ASP A 297 -13.72 3.56 9.59
CA ASP A 297 -12.79 4.01 10.61
C ASP A 297 -13.02 5.50 10.95
N ARG A 298 -12.21 6.06 11.86
CA ARG A 298 -12.37 7.45 12.31
C ARG A 298 -12.06 8.50 11.24
N SER A 299 -11.34 8.12 10.19
CA SER A 299 -11.07 8.98 9.04
C SER A 299 -12.10 8.83 7.93
N GLY A 300 -13.13 8.02 8.14
CA GLY A 300 -14.20 7.76 7.18
C GLY A 300 -13.87 6.71 6.13
N ARG A 301 -12.75 5.97 6.29
CA ARG A 301 -12.40 4.88 5.39
C ARG A 301 -13.31 3.67 5.61
N PRO A 302 -13.94 3.12 4.54
CA PRO A 302 -14.82 1.97 4.68
C PRO A 302 -14.07 0.73 5.21
N CYS A 303 -14.69 0.04 6.16
CA CYS A 303 -14.24 -1.25 6.66
C CYS A 303 -14.97 -2.35 5.89
N THR A 304 -14.51 -2.74 4.72
CA THR A 304 -15.18 -3.73 3.85
C THR A 304 -14.17 -4.70 3.23
N ALA A 305 -14.65 -5.88 2.84
CA ALA A 305 -13.87 -6.81 2.03
C ALA A 305 -13.95 -6.45 0.53
N ASN A 306 -13.79 -5.17 0.20
CA ASN A 306 -13.91 -4.69 -1.17
C ASN A 306 -12.86 -3.64 -1.48
N ILE A 307 -12.56 -3.51 -2.77
CA ILE A 307 -11.94 -2.32 -3.36
C ILE A 307 -12.96 -1.74 -4.35
N GLN A 308 -13.20 -0.45 -4.26
CA GLN A 308 -14.18 0.25 -5.11
C GLN A 308 -13.77 0.27 -6.56
N SER A 309 -14.74 0.20 -7.48
CA SER A 309 -14.54 0.48 -8.89
C SER A 309 -15.00 1.89 -9.20
N VAL A 310 -14.13 2.66 -9.87
CA VAL A 310 -14.37 4.07 -10.19
C VAL A 310 -13.89 4.37 -11.60
N LYS A 311 -14.67 5.17 -12.32
CA LYS A 311 -14.24 5.79 -13.57
C LYS A 311 -14.49 7.28 -13.51
N MET A 312 -13.45 8.07 -13.69
CA MET A 312 -13.55 9.53 -13.64
C MET A 312 -12.62 10.19 -14.64
N LYS A 313 -12.86 11.46 -14.92
CA LYS A 313 -11.97 12.29 -15.72
C LYS A 313 -11.51 13.49 -14.91
N MET A 314 -10.22 13.58 -14.70
CA MET A 314 -9.58 14.70 -14.03
C MET A 314 -9.23 15.78 -15.08
N PHE A 315 -9.58 17.03 -14.76
CA PHE A 315 -9.25 18.18 -15.62
C PHE A 315 -8.18 19.00 -14.91
N TYR A 316 -6.94 18.85 -15.37
CA TYR A 316 -5.81 19.60 -14.83
C TYR A 316 -5.75 20.99 -15.46
N ARG A 317 -5.95 22.01 -14.65
CA ARG A 317 -5.98 23.43 -15.06
C ARG A 317 -4.90 24.24 -14.38
#